data_a54ea21013479a3c5a0ea892ca4e0377
#
_entry.id   a54ea21013479a3c5a0ea892ca4e0377
#
_cell.length_a   1.000
_cell.length_b   1.000
_cell.length_c   1.000
_cell.angle_alpha   90.00
_cell.angle_beta   90.00
_cell.angle_gamma   90.00
#
_symmetry.space_group_name_H-M   'P 1'
#
loop_
_entity.id
_entity.type
_entity.pdbx_description
1 polymer ?
#
loop_
_entity_poly.entity_id
_entity_poly.type
_entity_poly.pdbx_seq_one_letter_code
_entity_poly.pdbx_strand_id
1 'polypeptide(L)'
;MIQIPIESMNLMLLNVGLAQHYADWNWQNVSSPFIRIFYVVEGGAILHLKNQDIVLRPHHLYIIPAYTVHSYECHGRFVHYYLHVFEGFKNDMNLQDVYELPTEVAGTEGVKQMFEFLCVHHPDARLPQSDPKSY
;
A
#
# COMPACT_ATOMS: atom_id res chain seq x y z
N MET A 1 -8.54 11.70 -22.51
CA MET A 1 -8.43 10.63 -21.52
C MET A 1 -8.20 9.29 -22.21
N ILE A 2 -7.16 8.58 -21.79
CA ILE A 2 -6.93 7.23 -22.29
C ILE A 2 -7.71 6.27 -21.38
N GLN A 3 -8.55 5.44 -21.99
CA GLN A 3 -9.26 4.41 -21.25
C GLN A 3 -8.60 3.05 -21.50
N ILE A 4 -8.34 2.31 -20.43
CA ILE A 4 -7.90 0.93 -20.54
C ILE A 4 -9.14 0.06 -20.47
N PRO A 5 -9.40 -0.78 -21.49
CA PRO A 5 -10.50 -1.75 -21.40
C PRO A 5 -10.30 -2.66 -20.18
N ILE A 6 -11.37 -2.98 -19.48
CA ILE A 6 -11.31 -3.82 -18.28
C ILE A 6 -10.62 -5.16 -18.57
N GLU A 7 -10.86 -5.73 -19.73
CA GLU A 7 -10.24 -7.00 -20.14
C GLU A 7 -8.72 -6.91 -20.34
N SER A 8 -8.16 -5.71 -20.39
CA SER A 8 -6.71 -5.49 -20.46
C SER A 8 -6.07 -5.37 -19.09
N MET A 9 -6.87 -5.27 -18.04
CA MET A 9 -6.40 -5.13 -16.66
C MET A 9 -6.39 -6.48 -15.98
N ASN A 10 -5.27 -6.81 -15.36
CA ASN A 10 -5.14 -8.03 -14.56
C ASN A 10 -4.51 -7.65 -13.22
N LEU A 11 -5.35 -7.57 -12.19
CA LEU A 11 -4.92 -7.23 -10.84
C LEU A 11 -5.01 -8.47 -9.97
N MET A 12 -3.91 -8.77 -9.27
CA MET A 12 -3.84 -9.93 -8.37
C MET A 12 -3.58 -9.46 -6.95
N LEU A 13 -4.42 -9.90 -6.03
CA LEU A 13 -4.19 -9.70 -4.60
C LEU A 13 -3.05 -10.62 -4.16
N LEU A 14 -1.95 -10.01 -3.69
CA LEU A 14 -0.82 -10.75 -3.16
C LEU A 14 -0.92 -10.91 -1.65
N ASN A 15 -1.15 -9.81 -0.95
CA ASN A 15 -1.18 -9.80 0.50
C ASN A 15 -2.21 -8.80 0.99
N VAL A 16 -2.85 -9.12 2.11
CA VAL A 16 -3.73 -8.20 2.83
C VAL A 16 -3.68 -8.55 4.31
N GLY A 17 -3.68 -7.54 5.17
CA GLY A 17 -3.68 -7.77 6.61
C GLY A 17 -3.72 -6.47 7.39
N LEU A 18 -3.83 -6.63 8.70
CA LEU A 18 -3.71 -5.55 9.67
C LEU A 18 -2.36 -5.68 10.37
N ALA A 19 -1.56 -4.64 10.33
CA ALA A 19 -0.25 -4.60 10.96
C ALA A 19 -0.24 -3.62 12.12
N GLN A 20 0.47 -3.99 13.18
CA GLN A 20 0.72 -3.13 14.33
C GLN A 20 2.23 -2.99 14.48
N HIS A 21 2.70 -1.76 14.47
CA HIS A 21 4.12 -1.44 14.61
C HIS A 21 4.34 -0.54 15.81
N TYR A 22 5.56 -0.57 16.28
CA TYR A 22 6.04 0.36 17.30
C TYR A 22 7.28 1.05 16.77
N ALA A 23 8.05 1.72 17.62
CA ALA A 23 9.18 2.53 17.20
C ALA A 23 10.29 1.76 16.45
N ASP A 24 10.18 0.46 16.32
CA ASP A 24 11.14 -0.41 15.64
C ASP A 24 10.89 -0.59 14.13
N TRP A 25 9.80 -0.06 13.60
CA TRP A 25 9.47 -0.24 12.19
C TRP A 25 10.10 0.88 11.34
N ASN A 26 11.40 0.75 11.13
CA ASN A 26 12.20 1.71 10.35
C ASN A 26 12.95 0.95 9.26
N TRP A 27 12.64 1.26 8.00
CA TRP A 27 13.19 0.54 6.85
C TRP A 27 13.61 1.52 5.77
N GLN A 28 14.76 1.27 5.14
CA GLN A 28 15.28 2.15 4.10
C GLN A 28 15.38 1.44 2.78
N ASN A 29 15.17 2.22 1.69
CA ASN A 29 15.35 1.77 0.32
C ASN A 29 14.50 0.54 -0.01
N VAL A 30 13.24 0.60 0.36
CA VAL A 30 12.26 -0.45 0.02
C VAL A 30 11.76 -0.23 -1.40
N SER A 31 11.68 -1.30 -2.17
CA SER A 31 11.10 -1.28 -3.50
C SER A 31 10.49 -2.65 -3.78
N SER A 32 9.36 -2.68 -4.43
CA SER A 32 8.64 -3.92 -4.71
C SER A 32 8.04 -3.92 -6.10
N PRO A 33 7.87 -5.10 -6.72
CA PRO A 33 7.25 -5.18 -8.05
C PRO A 33 5.72 -5.11 -8.00
N PHE A 34 5.15 -4.67 -6.90
CA PHE A 34 3.70 -4.56 -6.71
C PHE A 34 3.34 -3.22 -6.10
N ILE A 35 2.07 -2.86 -6.21
CA ILE A 35 1.52 -1.65 -5.61
C ILE A 35 1.26 -1.91 -4.13
N ARG A 36 1.65 -0.97 -3.27
CA ARG A 36 1.33 -0.99 -1.85
C ARG A 36 0.24 0.02 -1.57
N ILE A 37 -0.80 -0.43 -0.87
CA ILE A 37 -1.88 0.44 -0.43
C ILE A 37 -2.02 0.29 1.07
N PHE A 38 -1.97 1.41 1.80
CA PHE A 38 -2.13 1.43 3.24
C PHE A 38 -3.39 2.21 3.62
N TYR A 39 -4.12 1.70 4.60
CA TYR A 39 -5.15 2.47 5.29
C TYR A 39 -4.74 2.57 6.76
N VAL A 40 -4.50 3.78 7.23
CA VAL A 40 -4.03 4.01 8.61
C VAL A 40 -5.20 4.03 9.57
N VAL A 41 -5.12 3.21 10.62
CA VAL A 41 -6.17 3.10 11.63
C VAL A 41 -5.85 4.01 12.81
N GLU A 42 -4.60 4.00 13.30
CA GLU A 42 -4.23 4.75 14.48
C GLU A 42 -2.72 4.98 14.49
N GLY A 43 -2.29 6.02 15.21
CA GLY A 43 -0.87 6.35 15.30
C GLY A 43 -0.36 7.03 14.04
N GLY A 44 0.92 6.84 13.74
CA GLY A 44 1.50 7.44 12.56
C GLY A 44 2.94 7.01 12.32
N ALA A 45 3.38 7.26 11.11
CA ALA A 45 4.74 7.05 10.66
C ALA A 45 5.05 8.07 9.58
N ILE A 46 6.28 8.08 9.11
CA ILE A 46 6.70 8.98 8.03
C ILE A 46 7.13 8.13 6.84
N LEU A 47 6.58 8.43 5.68
CA LEU A 47 6.97 7.86 4.41
C LEU A 47 7.91 8.83 3.69
N HIS A 48 9.15 8.39 3.44
CA HIS A 48 10.13 9.19 2.71
C HIS A 48 10.15 8.74 1.25
N LEU A 49 9.74 9.63 0.36
CA LEU A 49 9.86 9.48 -1.07
C LEU A 49 11.03 10.32 -1.57
N LYS A 50 11.40 10.15 -2.83
CA LYS A 50 12.56 10.85 -3.41
C LYS A 50 12.49 12.37 -3.23
N ASN A 51 11.31 12.95 -3.43
CA ASN A 51 11.13 14.41 -3.47
C ASN A 51 10.22 14.94 -2.36
N GLN A 52 9.72 14.10 -1.47
CA GLN A 52 8.81 14.55 -0.42
C GLN A 52 8.75 13.54 0.73
N ASP A 53 8.44 14.05 1.90
CA ASP A 53 8.12 13.27 3.07
C ASP A 53 6.63 13.40 3.36
N ILE A 54 5.98 12.29 3.66
CA ILE A 54 4.55 12.25 3.91
C ILE A 54 4.31 11.64 5.28
N VAL A 55 3.56 12.37 6.12
CA VAL A 55 3.11 11.84 7.40
C VAL A 55 1.93 10.93 7.14
N LEU A 56 2.04 9.68 7.53
CA LEU A 56 0.97 8.69 7.41
C LEU A 56 -0.01 8.90 8.58
N ARG A 57 -1.20 9.39 8.27
CA ARG A 57 -2.20 9.83 9.26
C ARG A 57 -3.40 8.89 9.32
N PRO A 58 -4.05 8.79 10.50
CA PRO A 58 -5.27 7.99 10.64
C PRO A 58 -6.35 8.38 9.63
N HIS A 59 -7.08 7.37 9.17
CA HIS A 59 -8.22 7.49 8.26
C HIS A 59 -7.88 7.98 6.87
N HIS A 60 -6.62 7.84 6.45
CA HIS A 60 -6.15 8.17 5.11
C HIS A 60 -5.62 6.92 4.42
N LEU A 61 -5.78 6.89 3.10
CA LEU A 61 -5.19 5.90 2.21
C LEU A 61 -3.90 6.44 1.63
N TYR A 62 -2.91 5.58 1.50
CA TYR A 62 -1.64 5.91 0.87
C TYR A 62 -1.32 4.87 -0.18
N ILE A 63 -0.92 5.32 -1.36
CA ILE A 63 -0.63 4.47 -2.51
C ILE A 63 0.83 4.65 -2.91
N ILE A 64 1.57 3.56 -2.92
CA ILE A 64 2.97 3.54 -3.36
C ILE A 64 3.03 2.66 -4.61
N PRO A 65 3.29 3.24 -5.80
CA PRO A 65 3.36 2.46 -7.02
C PRO A 65 4.47 1.43 -7.01
N ALA A 66 4.35 0.43 -7.87
CA ALA A 66 5.39 -0.57 -8.06
C ALA A 66 6.73 0.08 -8.45
N TYR A 67 7.83 -0.51 -8.01
CA TYR A 67 9.19 -0.07 -8.31
C TYR A 67 9.54 1.34 -7.82
N THR A 68 8.79 1.84 -6.84
CA THR A 68 9.06 3.15 -6.23
C THR A 68 9.94 2.96 -5.00
N VAL A 69 11.15 3.48 -5.03
CA VAL A 69 12.05 3.40 -3.86
C VAL A 69 11.56 4.36 -2.79
N HIS A 70 11.39 3.84 -1.58
CA HIS A 70 10.89 4.62 -0.45
C HIS A 70 11.45 4.09 0.87
N SER A 71 11.27 4.88 1.93
CA SER A 71 11.73 4.52 3.28
C SER A 71 10.64 4.82 4.28
N TYR A 72 10.64 4.09 5.39
CA TYR A 72 9.69 4.29 6.48
C TYR A 72 10.42 4.69 7.76
N GLU A 73 9.81 5.60 8.51
CA GLU A 73 10.31 6.01 9.80
C GLU A 73 9.14 6.00 10.79
N CYS A 74 9.30 5.26 11.90
CA CYS A 74 8.24 5.08 12.88
C CYS A 74 8.80 5.28 14.29
N HIS A 75 8.29 6.27 15.01
CA HIS A 75 8.78 6.64 16.34
C HIS A 75 7.83 6.26 17.47
N GLY A 76 6.72 5.65 17.16
CA GLY A 76 5.73 5.25 18.13
C GLY A 76 4.80 4.19 17.59
N ARG A 77 3.57 4.17 18.11
CA ARG A 77 2.56 3.22 17.66
C ARG A 77 2.05 3.59 16.27
N PHE A 78 1.96 2.58 15.39
CA PHE A 78 1.42 2.73 14.05
C PHE A 78 0.63 1.49 13.69
N VAL A 79 -0.68 1.64 13.47
CA VAL A 79 -1.58 0.55 13.13
C VAL A 79 -2.19 0.85 11.78
N HIS A 80 -2.04 -0.07 10.83
CA HIS A 80 -2.58 0.12 9.49
C HIS A 80 -2.95 -1.20 8.83
N TYR A 81 -3.94 -1.13 7.96
CA TYR A 81 -4.18 -2.20 6.99
C TYR A 81 -3.19 -2.04 5.84
N TYR A 82 -2.75 -3.16 5.28
CA TYR A 82 -1.95 -3.17 4.07
C TYR A 82 -2.59 -4.05 3.01
N LEU A 83 -2.42 -3.64 1.76
CA LEU A 83 -2.88 -4.38 0.59
C LEU A 83 -1.78 -4.30 -0.46
N HIS A 84 -1.31 -5.46 -0.89
CA HIS A 84 -0.31 -5.55 -1.96
C HIS A 84 -0.97 -6.13 -3.20
N VAL A 85 -0.90 -5.40 -4.30
CA VAL A 85 -1.56 -5.77 -5.54
C VAL A 85 -0.53 -5.82 -6.66
N PHE A 86 -0.43 -6.98 -7.29
CA PHE A 86 0.37 -7.12 -8.51
C PHE A 86 -0.50 -6.75 -9.71
N GLU A 87 0.05 -5.93 -10.60
CA GLU A 87 -0.65 -5.54 -11.81
C GLU A 87 0.02 -6.14 -13.04
N GLY A 88 -0.80 -6.71 -13.92
CA GLY A 88 -0.35 -7.18 -15.22
C GLY A 88 -1.21 -6.56 -16.29
N PHE A 89 -0.59 -6.04 -17.33
CA PHE A 89 -1.28 -5.50 -18.49
C PHE A 89 -0.74 -6.17 -19.74
N LYS A 90 -1.59 -6.30 -20.75
CA LYS A 90 -1.23 -7.01 -21.98
C LYS A 90 -0.10 -6.36 -22.75
N ASN A 91 0.23 -5.11 -22.56
CA ASN A 91 1.24 -4.39 -23.33
C ASN A 91 2.35 -3.81 -22.43
N ASP A 92 2.68 -4.50 -21.34
CA ASP A 92 3.68 -4.06 -20.37
C ASP A 92 3.40 -2.66 -19.78
N MET A 93 2.13 -2.23 -19.84
CA MET A 93 1.69 -0.99 -19.23
C MET A 93 1.32 -1.23 -17.76
N ASN A 94 1.43 -0.19 -16.94
CA ASN A 94 0.95 -0.24 -15.57
C ASN A 94 -0.02 0.93 -15.31
N LEU A 95 -0.74 0.85 -14.18
CA LEU A 95 -1.72 1.89 -13.84
C LEU A 95 -1.11 3.28 -13.76
N GLN A 96 0.11 3.38 -13.27
CA GLN A 96 0.78 4.66 -13.12
C GLN A 96 1.15 5.29 -14.47
N ASP A 97 1.37 4.47 -15.51
CA ASP A 97 1.65 4.98 -16.86
C ASP A 97 0.43 5.60 -17.52
N VAL A 98 -0.76 5.14 -17.13
CA VAL A 98 -2.02 5.56 -17.75
C VAL A 98 -2.78 6.54 -16.87
N TYR A 99 -2.79 6.32 -15.57
CA TYR A 99 -3.47 7.16 -14.60
C TYR A 99 -2.45 7.73 -13.62
N GLU A 100 -2.57 9.01 -13.34
CA GLU A 100 -1.80 9.63 -12.27
C GLU A 100 -2.49 9.32 -10.94
N LEU A 101 -1.97 8.31 -10.23
CA LEU A 101 -2.54 7.89 -8.96
C LEU A 101 -2.09 8.85 -7.85
N PRO A 102 -3.02 9.29 -6.99
CA PRO A 102 -2.64 10.12 -5.85
C PRO A 102 -1.85 9.30 -4.83
N THR A 103 -0.90 9.95 -4.15
CA THR A 103 -0.14 9.30 -3.08
C THR A 103 -0.96 9.20 -1.80
N GLU A 104 -1.80 10.19 -1.53
CA GLU A 104 -2.63 10.26 -0.32
C GLU A 104 -4.06 10.61 -0.68
N VAL A 105 -5.01 9.87 -0.10
CA VAL A 105 -6.45 10.12 -0.29
C VAL A 105 -7.13 10.01 1.07
N ALA A 106 -8.05 10.92 1.36
CA ALA A 106 -8.88 10.80 2.56
C ALA A 106 -9.72 9.53 2.47
N GLY A 107 -9.67 8.70 3.51
CA GLY A 107 -10.43 7.46 3.55
C GLY A 107 -11.87 7.69 4.01
N THR A 108 -12.69 6.66 3.83
CA THR A 108 -14.06 6.63 4.32
C THR A 108 -14.29 5.37 5.14
N GLU A 109 -15.38 5.32 5.89
CA GLU A 109 -15.75 4.10 6.61
C GLU A 109 -15.95 2.92 5.65
N GLY A 110 -16.48 3.16 4.47
CA GLY A 110 -16.63 2.12 3.45
C GLY A 110 -15.30 1.52 3.01
N VAL A 111 -14.26 2.34 2.88
CA VAL A 111 -12.91 1.86 2.55
C VAL A 111 -12.37 0.97 3.67
N LYS A 112 -12.53 1.38 4.92
CA LYS A 112 -12.11 0.57 6.06
C LYS A 112 -12.81 -0.78 6.06
N GLN A 113 -14.11 -0.79 5.81
CA GLN A 113 -14.90 -2.02 5.74
C GLN A 113 -14.43 -2.94 4.62
N MET A 114 -14.01 -2.39 3.49
CA MET A 114 -13.43 -3.20 2.40
C MET A 114 -12.15 -3.92 2.86
N PHE A 115 -11.27 -3.23 3.58
CA PHE A 115 -10.07 -3.86 4.12
C PHE A 115 -10.41 -4.96 5.12
N GLU A 116 -11.37 -4.70 6.00
CA GLU A 116 -11.85 -5.71 6.97
C GLU A 116 -12.39 -6.94 6.24
N PHE A 117 -13.21 -6.73 5.22
CA PHE A 117 -13.76 -7.80 4.39
C PHE A 117 -12.65 -8.64 3.76
N LEU A 118 -11.65 -7.99 3.13
CA LEU A 118 -10.55 -8.69 2.49
C LEU A 118 -9.73 -9.51 3.50
N CYS A 119 -9.49 -8.97 4.68
CA CYS A 119 -8.76 -9.69 5.73
C CYS A 119 -9.49 -10.95 6.18
N VAL A 120 -10.81 -10.87 6.34
CA VAL A 120 -11.62 -12.01 6.77
C VAL A 120 -11.66 -13.10 5.70
N HIS A 121 -11.78 -12.71 4.44
CA HIS A 121 -11.93 -13.66 3.33
C HIS A 121 -10.61 -14.18 2.77
N HIS A 122 -9.48 -13.57 3.14
CA HIS A 122 -8.15 -13.97 2.66
C HIS A 122 -7.14 -14.08 3.81
N PRO A 123 -7.43 -14.94 4.81
CA PRO A 123 -6.54 -15.05 5.98
C PRO A 123 -5.14 -15.57 5.61
N ASP A 124 -5.03 -16.35 4.53
CA ASP A 124 -3.75 -16.90 4.08
C ASP A 124 -2.89 -15.86 3.34
N ALA A 125 -3.46 -14.70 3.02
CA ALA A 125 -2.73 -13.62 2.36
C ALA A 125 -2.01 -12.70 3.35
N ARG A 126 -2.14 -12.95 4.65
CA ARG A 126 -1.46 -12.16 5.67
C ARG A 126 0.04 -12.46 5.66
N LEU A 127 0.85 -11.40 5.74
CA LEU A 127 2.30 -11.54 5.79
C LEU A 127 2.74 -12.10 7.16
N PRO A 128 3.71 -13.04 7.18
CA PRO A 128 4.22 -13.59 8.43
C PRO A 128 5.18 -12.65 9.14
N GLN A 129 5.78 -11.69 8.43
CA GLN A 129 6.78 -10.77 8.96
C GLN A 129 6.48 -9.34 8.54
N SER A 130 6.95 -8.41 9.37
CA SER A 130 6.76 -6.97 9.11
C SER A 130 7.89 -6.34 8.29
N ASP A 131 8.95 -7.07 7.97
CA ASP A 131 10.07 -6.57 7.18
C ASP A 131 9.66 -6.45 5.71
N PRO A 132 9.54 -5.21 5.17
CA PRO A 132 9.10 -5.02 3.79
C PRO A 132 10.11 -5.49 2.75
N LYS A 133 11.31 -5.86 3.15
CA LYS A 133 12.34 -6.40 2.26
C LYS A 133 12.34 -7.92 2.18
N SER A 134 11.52 -8.58 2.99
CA SER A 134 11.44 -10.04 3.01
C SER A 134 10.44 -10.61 2.02
N TYR A 135 9.79 -9.76 1.25
CA TYR A 135 8.78 -10.16 0.28
C TYR A 135 8.70 -9.21 -0.92
#